data_38c1b32c6dd61e53901a089291d0f83d
#
_entry.id   38c1b32c6dd61e53901a089291d0f83d
#
_cell.length_a   1.000
_cell.length_b   1.000
_cell.length_c   1.000
_cell.angle_alpha   90.00
_cell.angle_beta   90.00
_cell.angle_gamma   90.00
#
_symmetry.space_group_name_H-M   'P 1'
#
loop_
_entity.id
_entity.type
_entity.pdbx_description
1 polymer ?
#
loop_
_entity_poly.entity_id
_entity_poly.type
_entity_poly.pdbx_seq_one_letter_code
_entity_poly.pdbx_strand_id
1 'polypeptide(L)'
;WNEIARGPVARFNPPPAPRADGTYPVPDPENPFADPQFPFANPPYAARAYSYLAVAQYEALKTAWYWKYQHHRRAPAQVDPGVHALVPLSSLPAYPSEDAVLSGVTVEMLKVLFPAAVEEITRRAGDQRNAALWSGKATASDIAAGLALGKAVEAVFVARAGADGMRTAGGTP
;
A
#
# COMPACT_ATOMS: atom_id res chain seq x y z
N TRP A 1 6.33 -1.67 -2.88
CA TRP A 1 5.33 -1.61 -1.81
C TRP A 1 4.96 -2.98 -1.26
N ASN A 2 4.83 -4.01 -2.08
CA ASN A 2 4.54 -5.35 -1.58
C ASN A 2 5.62 -5.86 -0.62
N GLU A 3 6.88 -5.59 -0.90
CA GLU A 3 7.98 -5.92 0.01
C GLU A 3 7.91 -5.12 1.32
N ILE A 4 7.54 -3.84 1.23
CA ILE A 4 7.33 -3.01 2.41
C ILE A 4 6.14 -3.54 3.24
N ALA A 5 5.04 -3.96 2.60
CA ALA A 5 3.88 -4.53 3.29
C ALA A 5 4.18 -5.86 4.00
N ARG A 6 5.10 -6.66 3.46
CA ARG A 6 5.54 -7.92 4.10
C ARG A 6 6.17 -7.70 5.48
N GLY A 7 6.90 -6.60 5.65
CA GLY A 7 7.49 -6.23 6.93
C GLY A 7 6.45 -6.08 8.06
N PRO A 8 5.45 -5.18 7.93
CA PRO A 8 4.34 -5.09 8.86
C PRO A 8 3.56 -6.39 9.04
N VAL A 9 3.26 -7.16 7.97
CA VAL A 9 2.61 -8.46 8.11
C VAL A 9 3.43 -9.39 9.00
N ALA A 10 4.73 -9.52 8.76
CA ALA A 10 5.59 -10.36 9.57
C ALA A 10 5.71 -9.86 11.02
N ARG A 11 5.72 -8.55 11.22
CA ARG A 11 5.88 -7.92 12.54
C ARG A 11 4.62 -7.97 13.40
N PHE A 12 3.46 -7.75 12.79
CA PHE A 12 2.18 -7.62 13.50
C PHE A 12 1.29 -8.85 13.37
N ASN A 13 1.76 -9.88 12.69
CA ASN A 13 1.10 -11.18 12.57
C ASN A 13 2.11 -12.31 12.82
N PRO A 14 2.82 -12.31 13.98
CA PRO A 14 3.82 -13.32 14.28
C PRO A 14 3.17 -14.67 14.55
N PRO A 15 3.87 -15.79 14.29
CA PRO A 15 3.43 -17.10 14.76
C PRO A 15 3.40 -17.13 16.29
N PRO A 16 2.56 -18.00 16.91
CA PRO A 16 2.61 -18.21 18.33
C PRO A 16 3.98 -18.74 18.77
N ALA A 17 4.39 -18.45 19.99
CA ALA A 17 5.59 -19.04 20.55
C ALA A 17 5.42 -20.59 20.70
N PRO A 18 6.46 -21.37 20.42
CA PRO A 18 6.40 -22.80 20.68
C PRO A 18 6.22 -23.08 22.20
N ARG A 19 5.52 -24.14 22.49
CA ARG A 19 5.41 -24.67 23.86
C ARG A 19 6.77 -25.19 24.37
N ALA A 20 6.88 -25.48 25.65
CA ALA A 20 8.10 -26.00 26.24
C ALA A 20 8.59 -27.34 25.62
N ASP A 21 7.67 -28.10 25.03
CA ASP A 21 7.94 -29.37 24.33
C ASP A 21 8.33 -29.17 22.84
N GLY A 22 8.41 -27.91 22.39
CA GLY A 22 8.73 -27.55 21.00
C GLY A 22 7.54 -27.62 20.04
N THR A 23 6.35 -27.97 20.52
CA THR A 23 5.13 -27.97 19.69
C THR A 23 4.53 -26.56 19.61
N TYR A 24 3.76 -26.30 18.55
CA TYR A 24 3.00 -25.06 18.42
C TYR A 24 1.57 -25.25 18.91
N PRO A 25 0.92 -24.19 19.47
CA PRO A 25 -0.48 -24.21 19.77
C PRO A 25 -1.30 -24.53 18.52
N VAL A 26 -2.21 -25.48 18.63
CA VAL A 26 -3.18 -25.77 17.55
C VAL A 26 -4.40 -24.91 17.82
N PRO A 27 -4.86 -24.10 16.84
CA PRO A 27 -6.09 -23.33 16.99
C PRO A 27 -7.29 -24.25 17.29
N ASP A 28 -8.09 -23.88 18.27
CA ASP A 28 -9.37 -24.53 18.50
C ASP A 28 -10.41 -23.95 17.52
N PRO A 29 -10.94 -24.73 16.59
CA PRO A 29 -11.94 -24.24 15.64
C PRO A 29 -13.24 -23.76 16.29
N GLU A 30 -13.58 -24.28 17.46
CA GLU A 30 -14.79 -23.93 18.21
C GLU A 30 -14.56 -22.69 19.09
N ASN A 31 -13.31 -22.46 19.51
CA ASN A 31 -12.93 -21.28 20.28
C ASN A 31 -11.57 -20.71 19.82
N PRO A 32 -11.53 -20.04 18.63
CA PRO A 32 -10.28 -19.56 18.03
C PRO A 32 -9.58 -18.47 18.85
N PHE A 33 -10.24 -17.93 19.87
CA PHE A 33 -9.68 -16.89 20.75
C PHE A 33 -9.25 -17.41 22.13
N ALA A 34 -9.30 -18.73 22.34
CA ALA A 34 -8.92 -19.32 23.61
C ALA A 34 -7.43 -19.14 23.97
N ASP A 35 -6.57 -18.96 22.95
CA ASP A 35 -5.16 -18.71 23.16
C ASP A 35 -4.92 -17.24 23.58
N PRO A 36 -4.30 -17.01 24.76
CA PRO A 36 -4.05 -15.65 25.25
C PRO A 36 -3.04 -14.85 24.41
N GLN A 37 -2.30 -15.49 23.49
CA GLN A 37 -1.40 -14.83 22.55
C GLN A 37 -2.07 -14.51 21.21
N PHE A 38 -3.35 -14.75 21.08
CA PHE A 38 -4.13 -14.34 19.92
C PHE A 38 -4.18 -12.78 19.82
N PRO A 39 -4.04 -12.19 18.61
CA PRO A 39 -3.95 -12.85 17.31
C PRO A 39 -2.51 -13.19 16.92
N PHE A 40 -2.20 -14.45 16.84
CA PHE A 40 -0.98 -14.92 16.20
C PHE A 40 -1.17 -15.06 14.68
N ALA A 41 -0.13 -15.52 13.96
CA ALA A 41 -0.14 -15.61 12.50
C ALA A 41 -1.46 -16.17 11.97
N ASN A 42 -2.24 -15.25 11.38
CA ASN A 42 -3.58 -15.54 10.89
C ASN A 42 -3.60 -15.37 9.38
N PRO A 43 -3.62 -16.46 8.58
CA PRO A 43 -3.61 -16.38 7.12
C PRO A 43 -4.72 -15.49 6.52
N PRO A 44 -5.98 -15.50 7.01
CA PRO A 44 -7.01 -14.58 6.56
C PRO A 44 -6.64 -13.09 6.68
N TYR A 45 -5.99 -12.68 7.77
CA TYR A 45 -5.56 -11.29 7.92
C TYR A 45 -4.46 -10.91 6.93
N ALA A 46 -3.47 -11.79 6.75
CA ALA A 46 -2.41 -11.57 5.76
C ALA A 46 -2.97 -11.54 4.33
N ALA A 47 -3.81 -12.49 3.98
CA ALA A 47 -4.47 -12.55 2.68
C ALA A 47 -5.32 -11.30 2.43
N ARG A 48 -6.08 -10.84 3.42
CA ARG A 48 -6.86 -9.61 3.36
C ARG A 48 -5.98 -8.40 3.10
N ALA A 49 -4.89 -8.24 3.83
CA ALA A 49 -3.96 -7.13 3.65
C ALA A 49 -3.38 -7.09 2.23
N TYR A 50 -2.88 -8.22 1.75
CA TYR A 50 -2.31 -8.29 0.39
C TYR A 50 -3.36 -8.11 -0.69
N SER A 51 -4.55 -8.65 -0.53
CA SER A 51 -5.64 -8.51 -1.50
C SER A 51 -6.08 -7.06 -1.64
N TYR A 52 -6.36 -6.38 -0.54
CA TYR A 52 -6.73 -4.97 -0.58
C TYR A 52 -5.63 -4.10 -1.18
N LEU A 53 -4.38 -4.32 -0.76
CA LEU A 53 -3.25 -3.57 -1.27
C LEU A 53 -3.08 -3.75 -2.79
N ALA A 54 -3.06 -5.00 -3.26
CA ALA A 54 -2.83 -5.31 -4.67
C ALA A 54 -3.95 -4.79 -5.58
N VAL A 55 -5.21 -4.98 -5.18
CA VAL A 55 -6.36 -4.53 -5.99
C VAL A 55 -6.48 -3.01 -5.99
N ALA A 56 -6.27 -2.35 -4.85
CA ALA A 56 -6.28 -0.90 -4.77
C ALA A 56 -5.17 -0.27 -5.63
N GLN A 57 -3.96 -0.82 -5.59
CA GLN A 57 -2.85 -0.39 -6.46
C GLN A 57 -3.17 -0.57 -7.95
N TYR A 58 -3.72 -1.72 -8.32
CA TYR A 58 -4.11 -2.00 -9.70
C TYR A 58 -5.15 -1.01 -10.22
N GLU A 59 -6.21 -0.77 -9.49
CA GLU A 59 -7.27 0.16 -9.88
C GLU A 59 -6.77 1.61 -9.93
N ALA A 60 -5.89 1.99 -9.00
CA ALA A 60 -5.29 3.31 -9.01
C ALA A 60 -4.37 3.53 -10.22
N LEU A 61 -3.54 2.55 -10.57
CA LEU A 61 -2.69 2.61 -11.76
C LEU A 61 -3.51 2.62 -13.05
N LYS A 62 -4.52 1.78 -13.16
CA LYS A 62 -5.44 1.76 -14.32
C LYS A 62 -6.07 3.13 -14.54
N THR A 63 -6.53 3.76 -13.46
CA THR A 63 -7.11 5.10 -13.50
C THR A 63 -6.06 6.16 -13.87
N ALA A 64 -4.84 6.05 -13.32
CA ALA A 64 -3.74 6.94 -13.67
C ALA A 64 -3.38 6.86 -15.15
N TRP A 65 -3.33 5.66 -15.72
CA TRP A 65 -3.03 5.48 -17.14
C TRP A 65 -4.11 6.06 -18.05
N TYR A 66 -5.38 5.94 -17.68
CA TYR A 66 -6.45 6.64 -18.38
C TYR A 66 -6.14 8.15 -18.49
N TRP A 67 -5.83 8.80 -17.39
CA TRP A 67 -5.51 10.23 -17.38
C TRP A 67 -4.19 10.56 -18.08
N LYS A 68 -3.18 9.71 -17.99
CA LYS A 68 -1.92 9.87 -18.73
C LYS A 68 -2.18 9.96 -20.22
N TYR A 69 -3.01 9.09 -20.77
CA TYR A 69 -3.36 9.08 -22.19
C TYR A 69 -4.35 10.17 -22.59
N GLN A 70 -5.04 10.81 -21.65
CA GLN A 70 -5.83 12.01 -21.95
C GLN A 70 -4.96 13.26 -22.02
N HIS A 71 -3.97 13.40 -21.15
CA HIS A 71 -3.18 14.61 -21.02
C HIS A 71 -1.89 14.61 -21.85
N HIS A 72 -1.31 13.46 -22.16
CA HIS A 72 -0.07 13.30 -22.95
C HIS A 72 1.10 14.18 -22.48
N ARG A 73 1.15 14.54 -21.20
CA ARG A 73 2.16 15.44 -20.65
C ARG A 73 3.53 14.76 -20.60
N ARG A 74 4.52 15.38 -21.26
CA ARG A 74 5.90 14.88 -21.26
C ARG A 74 6.57 15.10 -19.91
N ALA A 75 7.54 14.24 -19.55
CA ALA A 75 8.35 14.41 -18.37
C ALA A 75 9.22 15.67 -18.44
N PRO A 76 9.58 16.30 -17.31
CA PRO A 76 10.42 17.51 -17.28
C PRO A 76 11.70 17.35 -18.09
N ALA A 77 12.44 16.27 -17.89
CA ALA A 77 13.68 16.00 -18.62
C ALA A 77 13.50 15.69 -20.12
N GLN A 78 12.27 15.50 -20.59
CA GLN A 78 11.95 15.38 -22.02
C GLN A 78 11.59 16.74 -22.65
N VAL A 79 11.33 17.76 -21.84
CA VAL A 79 10.89 19.09 -22.31
C VAL A 79 12.01 20.10 -22.16
N ASP A 80 12.74 20.06 -21.06
CA ASP A 80 13.81 21.00 -20.74
C ASP A 80 15.17 20.29 -20.77
N PRO A 81 16.06 20.64 -21.73
CA PRO A 81 17.41 20.07 -21.82
C PRO A 81 18.29 20.37 -20.59
N GLY A 82 17.96 21.39 -19.79
CA GLY A 82 18.64 21.70 -18.55
C GLY A 82 18.30 20.75 -17.41
N VAL A 83 17.23 19.94 -17.55
CA VAL A 83 16.84 18.93 -16.57
C VAL A 83 17.40 17.57 -16.97
N HIS A 84 18.42 17.12 -16.25
CA HIS A 84 19.02 15.80 -16.49
C HIS A 84 18.26 14.73 -15.71
N ALA A 85 17.70 13.74 -16.43
CA ALA A 85 17.08 12.59 -15.79
C ALA A 85 18.13 11.71 -15.12
N LEU A 86 17.96 11.41 -13.84
CA LEU A 86 18.86 10.54 -13.07
C LEU A 86 18.56 9.04 -13.28
N VAL A 87 17.44 8.73 -13.92
CA VAL A 87 16.99 7.36 -14.24
C VAL A 87 16.46 7.33 -15.67
N PRO A 88 16.41 6.15 -16.32
CA PRO A 88 15.77 6.03 -17.62
C PRO A 88 14.32 6.51 -17.56
N LEU A 89 13.95 7.37 -18.50
CA LEU A 89 12.58 7.87 -18.60
C LEU A 89 11.67 6.83 -19.25
N SER A 90 10.48 6.69 -18.69
CA SER A 90 9.43 5.91 -19.31
C SER A 90 8.92 6.56 -20.61
N SER A 91 8.43 5.76 -21.54
CA SER A 91 7.67 6.23 -22.70
C SER A 91 6.26 6.73 -22.34
N LEU A 92 5.80 6.46 -21.13
CA LEU A 92 4.49 6.91 -20.64
C LEU A 92 4.52 8.41 -20.31
N PRO A 93 3.40 9.14 -20.51
CA PRO A 93 3.26 10.52 -20.06
C PRO A 93 3.50 10.69 -18.56
N ALA A 94 4.01 11.84 -18.12
CA ALA A 94 4.38 12.09 -16.73
C ALA A 94 3.18 12.36 -15.81
N TYR A 95 2.07 12.89 -16.34
CA TYR A 95 0.91 13.34 -15.57
C TYR A 95 -0.27 12.37 -15.67
N PRO A 96 -0.89 11.99 -14.55
CA PRO A 96 -0.42 12.14 -13.17
C PRO A 96 0.78 11.22 -12.87
N SER A 97 1.60 11.55 -11.86
CA SER A 97 2.76 10.72 -11.48
C SER A 97 2.33 9.37 -10.91
N GLU A 98 2.78 8.27 -11.51
CA GLU A 98 2.51 6.90 -11.04
C GLU A 98 3.11 6.65 -9.66
N ASP A 99 4.31 7.16 -9.40
CA ASP A 99 4.97 7.03 -8.09
C ASP A 99 4.12 7.69 -7.00
N ALA A 100 3.52 8.84 -7.30
CA ALA A 100 2.64 9.53 -6.38
C ALA A 100 1.27 8.84 -6.22
N VAL A 101 0.72 8.29 -7.30
CA VAL A 101 -0.51 7.47 -7.26
C VAL A 101 -0.31 6.25 -6.37
N LEU A 102 0.76 5.48 -6.60
CA LEU A 102 1.09 4.29 -5.80
C LEU A 102 1.36 4.65 -4.35
N SER A 103 2.12 5.72 -4.09
CA SER A 103 2.38 6.16 -2.72
C SER A 103 1.09 6.58 -2.02
N GLY A 104 0.20 7.27 -2.71
CA GLY A 104 -1.07 7.74 -2.16
C GLY A 104 -2.00 6.59 -1.77
N VAL A 105 -2.30 5.70 -2.71
CA VAL A 105 -3.20 4.57 -2.46
C VAL A 105 -2.65 3.60 -1.43
N THR A 106 -1.33 3.35 -1.45
CA THR A 106 -0.71 2.36 -0.56
C THR A 106 -0.61 2.86 0.87
N VAL A 107 -0.23 4.12 1.07
CA VAL A 107 -0.09 4.70 2.43
C VAL A 107 -1.38 4.64 3.19
N GLU A 108 -2.46 5.12 2.60
CA GLU A 108 -3.73 5.20 3.29
C GLU A 108 -4.29 3.78 3.56
N MET A 109 -4.11 2.84 2.64
CA MET A 109 -4.49 1.43 2.87
C MET A 109 -3.67 0.80 3.99
N LEU A 110 -2.34 0.97 3.98
CA LEU A 110 -1.48 0.40 5.01
C LEU A 110 -1.68 1.04 6.38
N LYS A 111 -2.06 2.32 6.46
CA LYS A 111 -2.43 2.97 7.73
C LYS A 111 -3.64 2.29 8.39
N VAL A 112 -4.63 1.91 7.60
CA VAL A 112 -5.81 1.21 8.09
C VAL A 112 -5.46 -0.20 8.54
N LEU A 113 -4.61 -0.89 7.80
CA LEU A 113 -4.22 -2.28 8.09
C LEU A 113 -3.19 -2.38 9.22
N PHE A 114 -2.28 -1.40 9.32
CA PHE A 114 -1.16 -1.40 10.26
C PHE A 114 -0.98 -0.03 10.94
N PRO A 115 -1.90 0.39 11.81
CA PRO A 115 -1.87 1.72 12.42
C PRO A 115 -0.60 1.98 13.25
N ALA A 116 0.04 0.95 13.78
CA ALA A 116 1.29 1.08 14.53
C ALA A 116 2.53 1.36 13.64
N ALA A 117 2.42 1.23 12.32
CA ALA A 117 3.50 1.47 11.35
C ALA A 117 3.33 2.78 10.55
N VAL A 118 2.37 3.63 10.92
CA VAL A 118 1.98 4.84 10.16
C VAL A 118 3.15 5.77 9.86
N GLU A 119 4.03 5.99 10.82
CA GLU A 119 5.17 6.89 10.67
C GLU A 119 6.15 6.37 9.60
N GLU A 120 6.57 5.10 9.70
CA GLU A 120 7.46 4.47 8.73
C GLU A 120 6.85 4.46 7.33
N ILE A 121 5.58 4.07 7.21
CA ILE A 121 4.85 4.00 5.93
C ILE A 121 4.79 5.39 5.29
N THR A 122 4.47 6.42 6.06
CA THR A 122 4.36 7.81 5.59
C THR A 122 5.71 8.33 5.10
N ARG A 123 6.79 8.06 5.83
CA ARG A 123 8.14 8.45 5.43
C ARG A 123 8.55 7.80 4.11
N ARG A 124 8.40 6.48 3.97
CA ARG A 124 8.72 5.75 2.73
C ARG A 124 7.94 6.25 1.52
N ALA A 125 6.69 6.63 1.71
CA ALA A 125 5.89 7.24 0.66
C ALA A 125 6.39 8.63 0.27
N GLY A 126 6.85 9.41 1.23
CA GLY A 126 7.56 10.67 0.98
C GLY A 126 8.80 10.46 0.14
N ASP A 127 9.63 9.50 0.51
CA ASP A 127 10.87 9.15 -0.21
C ASP A 127 10.58 8.77 -1.66
N GLN A 128 9.53 7.98 -1.92
CA GLN A 128 9.14 7.62 -3.29
C GLN A 128 8.73 8.84 -4.13
N ARG A 129 7.91 9.73 -3.58
CA ARG A 129 7.49 10.94 -4.29
C ARG A 129 8.66 11.88 -4.56
N ASN A 130 9.55 12.04 -3.58
CA ASN A 130 10.76 12.85 -3.73
C ASN A 130 11.71 12.25 -4.78
N ALA A 131 11.86 10.93 -4.81
CA ALA A 131 12.65 10.25 -5.83
C ALA A 131 12.12 10.52 -7.24
N ALA A 132 10.80 10.51 -7.44
CA ALA A 132 10.19 10.84 -8.73
C ALA A 132 10.42 12.31 -9.14
N LEU A 133 10.38 13.22 -8.18
CA LEU A 133 10.65 14.65 -8.41
C LEU A 133 12.12 14.89 -8.75
N TRP A 134 13.04 14.41 -7.90
CA TRP A 134 14.47 14.67 -8.03
C TRP A 134 15.11 13.96 -9.22
N SER A 135 14.55 12.85 -9.65
CA SER A 135 15.03 12.11 -10.82
C SER A 135 14.64 12.73 -12.18
N GLY A 136 13.87 13.82 -12.19
CA GLY A 136 13.41 14.46 -13.44
C GLY A 136 12.26 13.72 -14.13
N LYS A 137 11.61 12.76 -13.46
CA LYS A 137 10.47 12.00 -13.99
C LYS A 137 9.15 12.79 -13.94
N ALA A 138 8.99 13.63 -12.93
CA ALA A 138 7.72 14.30 -12.64
C ALA A 138 7.93 15.71 -12.09
N THR A 139 6.97 16.60 -12.31
CA THR A 139 6.89 17.91 -11.66
C THR A 139 6.13 17.82 -10.32
N ALA A 140 6.20 18.88 -9.53
CA ALA A 140 5.40 18.99 -8.30
C ALA A 140 3.89 18.87 -8.57
N SER A 141 3.41 19.39 -9.71
CA SER A 141 2.00 19.27 -10.10
C SER A 141 1.60 17.85 -10.51
N ASP A 142 2.50 17.08 -11.13
CA ASP A 142 2.29 15.67 -11.46
C ASP A 142 2.19 14.84 -10.18
N ILE A 143 3.05 15.14 -9.20
CA ILE A 143 3.04 14.50 -7.88
C ILE A 143 1.75 14.81 -7.12
N ALA A 144 1.35 16.08 -7.07
CA ALA A 144 0.12 16.49 -6.38
C ALA A 144 -1.12 15.81 -6.97
N ALA A 145 -1.24 15.79 -8.30
CA ALA A 145 -2.34 15.13 -9.00
C ALA A 145 -2.34 13.61 -8.76
N GLY A 146 -1.16 12.98 -8.83
CA GLY A 146 -1.03 11.54 -8.56
C GLY A 146 -1.43 11.18 -7.13
N LEU A 147 -0.98 11.97 -6.15
CA LEU A 147 -1.33 11.76 -4.74
C LEU A 147 -2.84 11.90 -4.50
N ALA A 148 -3.47 12.94 -5.09
CA ALA A 148 -4.92 13.15 -4.98
C ALA A 148 -5.71 11.97 -5.59
N LEU A 149 -5.28 11.48 -6.76
CA LEU A 149 -5.89 10.33 -7.42
C LEU A 149 -5.75 9.06 -6.59
N GLY A 150 -4.54 8.78 -6.07
CA GLY A 150 -4.29 7.62 -5.23
C GLY A 150 -5.18 7.60 -3.98
N LYS A 151 -5.32 8.74 -3.30
CA LYS A 151 -6.21 8.89 -2.14
C LYS A 151 -7.68 8.72 -2.49
N ALA A 152 -8.12 9.24 -3.64
CA ALA A 152 -9.51 9.11 -4.07
C ALA A 152 -9.90 7.64 -4.36
N VAL A 153 -9.01 6.89 -4.98
CA VAL A 153 -9.21 5.44 -5.23
C VAL A 153 -9.18 4.68 -3.91
N GLU A 154 -8.21 4.99 -3.04
CA GLU A 154 -8.07 4.32 -1.75
C GLU A 154 -9.33 4.45 -0.90
N ALA A 155 -9.98 5.61 -0.85
CA ALA A 155 -11.17 5.84 -0.06
C ALA A 155 -12.28 4.80 -0.31
N VAL A 156 -12.41 4.32 -1.54
CA VAL A 156 -13.35 3.25 -1.91
C VAL A 156 -12.97 1.92 -1.24
N PHE A 157 -11.70 1.59 -1.24
CA PHE A 157 -11.21 0.34 -0.65
C PHE A 157 -11.20 0.38 0.87
N VAL A 158 -10.92 1.53 1.49
CA VAL A 158 -11.04 1.71 2.95
C VAL A 158 -12.48 1.56 3.41
N ALA A 159 -13.43 2.17 2.70
CA ALA A 159 -14.85 2.01 3.00
C ALA A 159 -15.27 0.52 2.92
N ARG A 160 -14.81 -0.20 1.89
CA ARG A 160 -15.07 -1.64 1.76
C ARG A 160 -14.41 -2.43 2.89
N ALA A 161 -13.15 -2.14 3.24
CA ALA A 161 -12.43 -2.82 4.32
C ALA A 161 -13.08 -2.59 5.69
N GLY A 162 -13.73 -1.45 5.90
CA GLY A 162 -14.51 -1.17 7.10
C GLY A 162 -15.82 -1.95 7.20
N ALA A 163 -16.35 -2.44 6.05
CA ALA A 163 -17.64 -3.11 5.94
C ALA A 163 -17.54 -4.60 5.54
N ASP A 164 -16.34 -5.17 5.43
CA ASP A 164 -16.12 -6.54 4.96
C ASP A 164 -16.38 -7.63 6.02
N GLY A 165 -16.80 -7.24 7.22
CA GLY A 165 -17.12 -8.16 8.31
C GLY A 165 -15.92 -8.69 9.10
N MET A 166 -14.67 -8.35 8.72
CA MET A 166 -13.47 -8.86 9.40
C MET A 166 -13.42 -8.44 10.89
N ARG A 167 -14.01 -7.32 11.25
CA ARG A 167 -14.09 -6.86 12.65
C ARG A 167 -14.90 -7.77 13.55
N THR A 168 -15.81 -8.57 12.98
CA THR A 168 -16.74 -9.46 13.68
C THR A 168 -16.55 -10.92 13.25
N ALA A 169 -15.55 -11.21 12.41
CA ALA A 169 -15.30 -12.55 11.87
C ALA A 169 -14.77 -13.54 12.93
N GLY A 170 -14.43 -13.06 14.11
CA GLY A 170 -13.93 -13.89 15.21
C GLY A 170 -15.00 -14.67 15.99
N GLY A 171 -16.25 -14.59 15.57
CA GLY A 171 -17.36 -15.17 16.35
C GLY A 171 -17.73 -14.34 17.58
N THR A 172 -18.85 -14.64 18.17
CA THR A 172 -19.20 -14.21 19.54
C THR A 172 -18.58 -15.17 20.52
N PRO A 173 -17.97 -14.69 21.61
CA PRO A 173 -17.54 -15.56 22.72
C PRO A 173 -18.72 -16.30 23.30
#